data_adbec794ace815cc2df56c5a765e45be
#
_entry.id   adbec794ace815cc2df56c5a765e45be
#
_cell.length_a   1.000
_cell.length_b   1.000
_cell.length_c   1.000
_cell.angle_alpha   90.00
_cell.angle_beta   90.00
_cell.angle_gamma   90.00
#
_symmetry.space_group_name_H-M   'P 1'
#
loop_
_entity.id
_entity.type
_entity.pdbx_description
1 polymer ?
#
loop_
_entity_poly.entity_id
_entity_poly.type
_entity_poly.pdbx_seq_one_letter_code
_entity_poly.pdbx_strand_id
1 'polypeptide(L)'
;MGKRIALHTSFALPGSGSDDTMMLPEGVETVADLLGHMGDQINFKFFDFETGRLEEDLEIILNEKEIWFYPSALNTPLQDGDKVEIYLLPLGGG
;
A
#
# COMPACT_ATOMS: atom_id res chain seq x y z
N MET A 1 7.11 -19.63 -2.22
CA MET A 1 5.76 -19.59 -1.72
C MET A 1 5.31 -18.17 -1.55
N GLY A 2 4.11 -17.89 -1.96
CA GLY A 2 3.59 -16.54 -1.92
C GLY A 2 3.11 -16.16 -0.53
N LYS A 3 3.03 -14.89 -0.32
CA LYS A 3 2.44 -14.32 0.89
C LYS A 3 1.06 -13.76 0.54
N ARG A 4 0.10 -14.00 1.37
CA ARG A 4 -1.25 -13.49 1.18
C ARG A 4 -1.52 -12.39 2.19
N ILE A 5 -2.03 -11.26 1.72
CA ILE A 5 -2.37 -10.15 2.60
C ILE A 5 -3.83 -9.76 2.41
N ALA A 6 -4.40 -9.12 3.42
CA ALA A 6 -5.70 -8.49 3.29
C ALA A 6 -5.44 -7.03 2.92
N LEU A 7 -6.09 -6.56 1.88
CA LEU A 7 -5.90 -5.21 1.38
C LEU A 7 -7.22 -4.46 1.38
N HIS A 8 -7.25 -3.32 2.03
CA HIS A 8 -8.40 -2.43 2.02
C HIS A 8 -7.96 -1.08 1.46
N THR A 9 -8.72 -0.56 0.52
CA THR A 9 -8.45 0.77 -0.03
C THR A 9 -9.71 1.60 0.01
N SER A 10 -9.55 2.91 0.09
CA SER A 10 -10.68 3.82 0.01
C SER A 10 -11.05 4.11 -1.45
N PHE A 11 -10.40 3.48 -2.37
CA PHE A 11 -10.64 3.63 -3.81
C PHE A 11 -10.64 2.25 -4.45
N ALA A 12 -11.30 2.12 -5.59
CA ALA A 12 -11.38 0.82 -6.27
C ALA A 12 -10.18 0.59 -7.16
N LEU A 13 -9.72 -0.66 -7.20
CA LEU A 13 -8.66 -1.07 -8.11
C LEU A 13 -9.26 -1.88 -9.24
N PRO A 14 -8.67 -1.83 -10.46
CA PRO A 14 -9.15 -2.65 -11.56
C PRO A 14 -9.10 -4.14 -11.18
N GLY A 15 -10.19 -4.81 -11.39
CA GLY A 15 -10.27 -6.25 -11.14
C GLY A 15 -10.47 -6.63 -9.69
N SER A 16 -10.54 -5.65 -8.79
CA SER A 16 -10.73 -5.92 -7.36
C SER A 16 -11.71 -4.93 -6.78
N GLY A 17 -12.29 -5.29 -5.66
CA GLY A 17 -13.06 -4.33 -4.89
C GLY A 17 -12.15 -3.50 -4.01
N SER A 18 -12.74 -2.71 -3.13
CA SER A 18 -11.99 -1.89 -2.20
C SER A 18 -11.53 -2.66 -0.98
N ASP A 19 -11.94 -3.90 -0.85
CA ASP A 19 -11.62 -4.72 0.32
C ASP A 19 -11.42 -6.15 -0.18
N ASP A 20 -10.20 -6.61 -0.22
CA ASP A 20 -9.90 -7.87 -0.85
C ASP A 20 -8.67 -8.54 -0.23
N THR A 21 -8.52 -9.81 -0.54
CA THR A 21 -7.33 -10.57 -0.18
C THR A 21 -6.53 -10.80 -1.45
N MET A 22 -5.24 -10.58 -1.40
CA MET A 22 -4.40 -10.77 -2.57
C MET A 22 -3.13 -11.53 -2.23
N MET A 23 -2.61 -12.24 -3.23
CA MET A 23 -1.28 -12.82 -3.14
C MET A 23 -0.28 -11.77 -3.61
N LEU A 24 0.78 -11.60 -2.86
CA LEU A 24 1.82 -10.66 -3.26
C LEU A 24 2.55 -11.20 -4.49
N PRO A 25 2.69 -10.38 -5.55
CA PRO A 25 3.45 -10.80 -6.71
C PRO A 25 4.91 -11.02 -6.37
N GLU A 26 5.59 -11.80 -7.20
CA GLU A 26 7.02 -11.99 -7.04
C GLU A 26 7.72 -10.63 -7.14
N GLY A 27 8.64 -10.39 -6.25
CA GLY A 27 9.36 -9.12 -6.20
C GLY A 27 8.71 -8.07 -5.32
N VAL A 28 7.50 -8.28 -4.89
CA VAL A 28 6.84 -7.36 -3.98
C VAL A 28 7.04 -7.87 -2.56
N GLU A 29 7.90 -7.20 -1.81
CA GLU A 29 8.29 -7.66 -0.48
C GLU A 29 8.00 -6.65 0.62
N THR A 30 7.97 -5.37 0.28
CA THR A 30 7.75 -4.29 1.25
C THR A 30 6.48 -3.53 0.93
N VAL A 31 6.09 -2.67 1.85
CA VAL A 31 4.94 -1.78 1.62
C VAL A 31 5.20 -0.87 0.42
N ALA A 32 6.43 -0.35 0.29
CA ALA A 32 6.79 0.49 -0.86
C ALA A 32 6.65 -0.28 -2.17
N ASP A 33 7.09 -1.54 -2.19
CA ASP A 33 6.94 -2.38 -3.39
C ASP A 33 5.48 -2.57 -3.75
N LEU A 34 4.63 -2.78 -2.74
CA LEU A 34 3.20 -2.95 -2.96
C LEU A 34 2.60 -1.68 -3.58
N LEU A 35 2.98 -0.52 -3.08
CA LEU A 35 2.49 0.74 -3.63
C LEU A 35 2.92 0.91 -5.08
N GLY A 36 4.15 0.55 -5.41
CA GLY A 36 4.62 0.60 -6.78
C GLY A 36 3.82 -0.32 -7.69
N HIS A 37 3.55 -1.53 -7.23
CA HIS A 37 2.77 -2.50 -7.99
C HIS A 37 1.34 -2.00 -8.23
N MET A 38 0.71 -1.48 -7.20
CA MET A 38 -0.66 -0.95 -7.31
C MET A 38 -0.70 0.26 -8.25
N GLY A 39 0.30 1.12 -8.13
CA GLY A 39 0.38 2.30 -8.98
C GLY A 39 0.52 1.95 -10.45
N ASP A 40 1.27 0.90 -10.75
CA ASP A 40 1.41 0.43 -12.12
C ASP A 40 0.08 -0.05 -12.70
N GLN A 41 -0.76 -0.64 -11.88
CA GLN A 41 -2.05 -1.14 -12.35
C GLN A 41 -3.01 -0.02 -12.74
N ILE A 42 -2.94 1.11 -12.07
CA ILE A 42 -3.86 2.22 -12.34
C ILE A 42 -3.17 3.45 -12.90
N ASN A 43 -1.90 3.30 -13.26
CA ASN A 43 -1.11 4.39 -13.81
C ASN A 43 -1.09 5.61 -12.90
N PHE A 44 -0.88 5.38 -11.62
CA PHE A 44 -0.82 6.42 -10.62
C PHE A 44 0.39 6.19 -9.71
N LYS A 45 1.13 7.25 -9.45
CA LYS A 45 2.34 7.12 -8.64
C LYS A 45 2.01 7.37 -7.17
N PHE A 46 1.85 6.30 -6.41
CA PHE A 46 1.63 6.43 -4.96
C PHE A 46 2.92 6.73 -4.22
N PHE A 47 4.03 6.24 -4.72
CA PHE A 47 5.31 6.35 -4.06
C PHE A 47 6.40 6.59 -5.08
N ASP A 48 7.28 7.54 -4.80
CA ASP A 48 8.38 7.85 -5.68
C ASP A 48 9.65 7.17 -5.18
N PHE A 49 10.10 6.16 -5.89
CA PHE A 49 11.29 5.40 -5.50
C PHE A 49 12.57 6.22 -5.61
N GLU A 50 12.57 7.26 -6.45
CA GLU A 50 13.74 8.11 -6.59
C GLU A 50 13.94 9.03 -5.40
N THR A 51 12.88 9.60 -4.89
CA THR A 51 12.95 10.54 -3.77
C THR A 51 12.59 9.89 -2.45
N GLY A 52 11.97 8.72 -2.48
CA GLY A 52 11.51 8.07 -1.28
C GLY A 52 10.27 8.71 -0.67
N ARG A 53 9.57 9.50 -1.43
CA ARG A 53 8.44 10.24 -0.92
C ARG A 53 7.12 9.60 -1.28
N LEU A 54 6.20 9.60 -0.32
CA LEU A 54 4.85 9.14 -0.50
C LEU A 54 3.98 10.30 -0.98
N GLU A 55 2.95 9.99 -1.75
CA GLU A 55 1.95 10.99 -2.11
C GLU A 55 1.36 11.59 -0.84
N GLU A 56 1.25 12.90 -0.78
CA GLU A 56 0.90 13.61 0.45
C GLU A 56 -0.44 13.21 1.04
N ASP A 57 -1.36 12.84 0.20
CA ASP A 57 -2.72 12.56 0.63
C ASP A 57 -2.98 11.10 0.95
N LEU A 58 -1.93 10.30 1.07
CA LEU A 58 -2.09 8.90 1.38
C LEU A 58 -1.83 8.61 2.85
N GLU A 59 -2.70 7.78 3.42
CA GLU A 59 -2.47 7.23 4.74
C GLU A 59 -2.39 5.71 4.61
N ILE A 60 -1.35 5.12 5.17
CA ILE A 60 -1.13 3.69 5.09
C ILE A 60 -1.07 3.10 6.48
N ILE A 61 -1.88 2.08 6.70
CA ILE A 61 -1.98 1.41 7.98
C ILE A 61 -1.64 -0.06 7.79
N LEU A 62 -0.66 -0.53 8.54
CA LEU A 62 -0.26 -1.94 8.51
C LEU A 62 -0.60 -2.56 9.85
N ASN A 63 -1.47 -3.57 9.82
CA ASN A 63 -1.91 -4.25 11.03
C ASN A 63 -2.39 -3.28 12.11
N GLU A 64 -3.26 -2.35 11.69
CA GLU A 64 -3.94 -1.40 12.57
C GLU A 64 -3.02 -0.33 13.16
N LYS A 65 -1.83 -0.16 12.59
CA LYS A 65 -0.87 0.83 13.06
C LYS A 65 -0.33 1.61 11.87
N GLU A 66 -0.26 2.92 11.98
CA GLU A 66 0.24 3.73 10.87
C GLU A 66 1.65 3.34 10.50
N ILE A 67 1.94 3.35 9.22
CA ILE A 67 3.23 2.88 8.71
C ILE A 67 4.40 3.66 9.27
N TRP A 68 4.20 4.93 9.61
CA TRP A 68 5.28 5.77 10.13
C TRP A 68 5.72 5.40 11.54
N PHE A 69 4.94 4.58 12.25
CA PHE A 69 5.33 4.09 13.57
C PHE A 69 6.20 2.85 13.49
N TYR A 70 6.39 2.29 12.30
CA TYR A 70 7.29 1.15 12.12
C TYR A 70 8.71 1.65 11.89
N PRO A 71 9.74 0.98 12.47
CA PRO A 71 11.12 1.44 12.30
C PRO A 71 11.57 1.58 10.86
N SER A 72 11.09 0.71 9.99
CA SER A 72 11.46 0.78 8.58
C SER A 72 10.44 1.53 7.73
N ALA A 73 9.38 2.04 8.33
CA ALA A 73 8.34 2.79 7.62
C ALA A 73 7.91 2.08 6.34
N LEU A 74 7.97 2.73 5.21
CA LEU A 74 7.53 2.15 3.94
C LEU A 74 8.37 0.94 3.51
N ASN A 75 9.54 0.78 4.04
CA ASN A 75 10.38 -0.37 3.73
C ASN A 75 10.13 -1.56 4.65
N THR A 76 9.08 -1.49 5.46
CA THR A 76 8.71 -2.61 6.33
C THR A 76 8.32 -3.81 5.47
N PRO A 77 8.92 -4.98 5.72
CA PRO A 77 8.58 -6.18 4.96
C PRO A 77 7.17 -6.64 5.26
N LEU A 78 6.48 -7.07 4.23
CA LEU A 78 5.15 -7.64 4.39
C LEU A 78 5.26 -9.14 4.71
N GLN A 79 4.41 -9.59 5.61
CA GLN A 79 4.37 -10.99 6.03
C GLN A 79 3.05 -11.61 5.61
N ASP A 80 3.05 -12.93 5.50
CA ASP A 80 1.81 -13.65 5.21
C ASP A 80 0.79 -13.37 6.32
N GLY A 81 -0.40 -13.00 5.95
CA GLY A 81 -1.47 -12.67 6.89
C GLY A 81 -1.56 -11.20 7.29
N ASP A 82 -0.66 -10.40 6.80
CA ASP A 82 -0.72 -8.96 7.13
C ASP A 82 -1.97 -8.31 6.55
N LYS A 83 -2.40 -7.25 7.23
CA LYS A 83 -3.51 -6.43 6.77
C LYS A 83 -2.98 -5.04 6.43
N VAL A 84 -3.21 -4.60 5.20
CA VAL A 84 -2.77 -3.30 4.73
C VAL A 84 -3.99 -2.47 4.38
N GLU A 85 -4.07 -1.26 4.92
CA GLU A 85 -5.14 -0.34 4.60
C GLU A 85 -4.52 0.92 3.97
N ILE A 86 -5.07 1.34 2.86
CA ILE A 86 -4.58 2.51 2.14
C ILE A 86 -5.74 3.46 1.92
N TYR A 87 -5.62 4.65 2.46
CA TYR A 87 -6.65 5.68 2.35
C TYR A 87 -6.12 6.86 1.54
N LEU A 88 -6.89 7.26 0.56
CA LEU A 88 -6.59 8.46 -0.20
C LEU A 88 -7.43 9.56 0.42
N LEU A 89 -6.76 10.47 1.11
CA LEU A 89 -7.44 11.54 1.83
C LEU A 89 -7.76 12.68 0.87
N PRO A 90 -8.91 13.34 1.04
CA PRO A 90 -9.22 14.48 0.18
C PRO A 90 -8.23 15.60 0.44
N LEU A 91 -7.82 16.22 -0.63
CA LEU A 91 -6.93 17.35 -0.56
C LEU A 91 -7.62 18.45 0.19
N GLY A 92 -6.94 18.80 1.16
CA GLY A 92 -7.10 19.84 1.92
C GLY A 92 -8.10 20.81 1.90
N GLY A 93 -8.60 20.88 1.39
CA GLY A 93 -9.30 21.78 1.42
C GLY A 93 -10.29 22.01 2.06
N GLY A 94 -10.30 21.53 2.37
CA GLY A 94 -11.51 21.86 2.90
C GLY A 94 -11.96 22.50 3.43
#